data_9f87cb5f7add088e14da2282645e8161
#
_entry.id   9f87cb5f7add088e14da2282645e8161
#
_cell.length_a   1.000
_cell.length_b   1.000
_cell.length_c   1.000
_cell.angle_alpha   90.00
_cell.angle_beta   90.00
_cell.angle_gamma   90.00
#
_symmetry.space_group_name_H-M   'P 1'
#
loop_
_entity.id
_entity.type
_entity.pdbx_description
1 polymer ?
#
loop_
_entity_poly.entity_id
_entity_poly.type
_entity_poly.pdbx_seq_one_letter_code
_entity_poly.pdbx_strand_id
1 'polypeptide(L)'
;KNNPRKAWSGLLVILALALVFPFIAQNFGNSWVRIMDFALLYIMLALGLNVVVGFAGLLDLGYIAFYAIGAYMTALLASPQFAVVLESFVNQYPAIGATLIWVFGPEIAQNGIHLSLWVIVPLAALTAGFFGALLGAPTLKLRGDYLAIVTLGFGEIIRIFMNNLNGPVNITNGPQGINMIDPIRIFGVSLNGEAGSASTVMLGNYAMPSVNAYYFLFLALCIAIIFISVRLQNSRLGRAFVAIREDEIAAKAMGINTRNVKLLAFAMGASFGGVAGAMFASFQGFVSPESFSLTESIAVLAMVVLGGMGHIPGVVLGGILLAALPEILRHVVEPLQLSLFGEVLVDAEILRQLLYGLAMVLIMLIRPAGLWPAPKNEDRPTADTDTAKKSTDVVAA
;
A
#
# COMPACT_ATOMS: atom_id res chain seq x y z
N LYS A 1 -19.08 -27.89 1.68
CA LYS A 1 -20.31 -27.09 1.91
C LYS A 1 -20.02 -26.10 3.04
N ASN A 2 -19.46 -24.94 2.71
CA ASN A 2 -19.22 -23.87 3.68
C ASN A 2 -20.58 -23.31 4.11
N ASN A 3 -20.94 -23.55 5.36
CA ASN A 3 -22.15 -23.02 5.95
C ASN A 3 -22.04 -21.48 6.01
N PRO A 4 -22.83 -20.69 5.23
CA PRO A 4 -22.65 -19.23 5.14
C PRO A 4 -22.73 -18.55 6.51
N ARG A 5 -23.51 -19.12 7.45
CA ARG A 5 -23.60 -18.62 8.83
C ARG A 5 -22.27 -18.70 9.59
N LYS A 6 -21.48 -19.79 9.38
CA LYS A 6 -20.16 -19.93 10.02
C LYS A 6 -19.11 -18.97 9.44
N ALA A 7 -19.20 -18.66 8.13
CA ALA A 7 -18.32 -17.67 7.51
C ALA A 7 -18.61 -16.25 8.03
N TRP A 8 -19.89 -15.89 8.15
CA TRP A 8 -20.30 -14.60 8.71
C TRP A 8 -19.95 -14.45 10.20
N SER A 9 -20.12 -15.51 10.99
CA SER A 9 -19.74 -15.46 12.42
C SER A 9 -18.23 -15.31 12.59
N GLY A 10 -17.41 -15.98 11.78
CA GLY A 10 -15.94 -15.80 11.80
C GLY A 10 -15.51 -14.38 11.45
N LEU A 11 -16.12 -13.79 10.42
CA LEU A 11 -15.83 -12.41 10.02
C LEU A 11 -16.23 -11.40 11.11
N LEU A 12 -17.38 -11.60 11.76
CA LEU A 12 -17.82 -10.76 12.87
C LEU A 12 -16.87 -10.84 14.07
N VAL A 13 -16.36 -12.03 14.38
CA VAL A 13 -15.38 -12.23 15.47
C VAL A 13 -14.07 -11.51 15.15
N ILE A 14 -13.55 -11.63 13.93
CA ILE A 14 -12.33 -10.93 13.52
C ILE A 14 -12.53 -9.41 13.58
N LEU A 15 -13.67 -8.91 13.12
CA LEU A 15 -13.98 -7.48 13.18
C LEU A 15 -14.09 -6.99 14.64
N ALA A 16 -14.76 -7.76 15.51
CA ALA A 16 -14.87 -7.43 16.92
C ALA A 16 -13.50 -7.41 17.61
N LEU A 17 -12.64 -8.39 17.31
CA LEU A 17 -11.27 -8.41 17.81
C LEU A 17 -10.46 -7.20 17.32
N ALA A 18 -10.57 -6.84 16.04
CA ALA A 18 -9.91 -5.66 15.49
C ALA A 18 -10.39 -4.37 16.15
N LEU A 19 -11.70 -4.24 16.46
CA LEU A 19 -12.25 -3.06 17.13
C LEU A 19 -11.82 -2.96 18.61
N VAL A 20 -11.65 -4.08 19.29
CA VAL A 20 -11.26 -4.11 20.71
C VAL A 20 -9.73 -4.03 20.87
N PHE A 21 -8.97 -4.42 19.85
CA PHE A 21 -7.51 -4.49 19.89
C PHE A 21 -6.83 -3.23 20.45
N PRO A 22 -7.12 -1.97 19.99
CA PRO A 22 -6.41 -0.79 20.47
C PRO A 22 -6.58 -0.56 21.97
N PHE A 23 -7.74 -0.92 22.55
CA PHE A 23 -7.99 -0.79 23.99
C PHE A 23 -7.19 -1.80 24.81
N ILE A 24 -6.97 -3.01 24.27
CA ILE A 24 -6.13 -4.02 24.92
C ILE A 24 -4.64 -3.64 24.77
N ALA A 25 -4.23 -3.27 23.56
CA ALA A 25 -2.85 -2.93 23.24
C ALA A 25 -2.36 -1.68 24.00
N GLN A 26 -3.24 -0.72 24.26
CA GLN A 26 -2.95 0.48 25.04
C GLN A 26 -2.46 0.17 26.47
N ASN A 27 -2.90 -0.94 27.09
CA ASN A 27 -2.42 -1.38 28.38
C ASN A 27 -0.93 -1.78 28.37
N PHE A 28 -0.40 -2.15 27.20
CA PHE A 28 1.01 -2.48 26.98
C PHE A 28 1.82 -1.28 26.44
N GLY A 29 1.15 -0.16 26.14
CA GLY A 29 1.75 1.08 25.64
C GLY A 29 1.25 1.49 24.26
N ASN A 30 1.29 2.80 24.00
CA ASN A 30 0.84 3.38 22.71
C ASN A 30 1.67 2.90 21.50
N SER A 31 2.90 2.42 21.73
CA SER A 31 3.77 1.90 20.67
C SER A 31 3.14 0.70 19.94
N TRP A 32 2.45 -0.19 20.65
CA TRP A 32 1.80 -1.35 20.04
C TRP A 32 0.63 -0.97 19.12
N VAL A 33 -0.12 0.07 19.48
CA VAL A 33 -1.18 0.58 18.61
C VAL A 33 -0.57 1.21 17.36
N ARG A 34 0.51 2.00 17.51
CA ARG A 34 1.22 2.61 16.37
C ARG A 34 1.78 1.58 15.39
N ILE A 35 2.26 0.44 15.87
CA ILE A 35 2.72 -0.67 15.02
C ILE A 35 1.56 -1.21 14.18
N MET A 36 0.37 -1.33 14.78
CA MET A 36 -0.81 -1.79 14.04
C MET A 36 -1.31 -0.76 13.04
N ASP A 37 -1.13 0.54 13.29
CA ASP A 37 -1.39 1.60 12.30
C ASP A 37 -0.52 1.42 11.07
N PHE A 38 0.79 1.21 11.26
CA PHE A 38 1.69 0.89 10.15
C PHE A 38 1.32 -0.45 9.49
N ALA A 39 0.93 -1.46 10.25
CA ALA A 39 0.48 -2.73 9.68
C ALA A 39 -0.74 -2.55 8.77
N LEU A 40 -1.72 -1.73 9.17
CA LEU A 40 -2.88 -1.41 8.34
C LEU A 40 -2.49 -0.65 7.07
N LEU A 41 -1.53 0.29 7.15
CA LEU A 41 -0.97 0.97 5.98
C LEU A 41 -0.30 -0.02 5.01
N TYR A 42 0.54 -0.90 5.53
CA TYR A 42 1.18 -1.93 4.72
C TYR A 42 0.20 -2.94 4.12
N ILE A 43 -0.88 -3.29 4.84
CA ILE A 43 -1.96 -4.12 4.29
C ILE A 43 -2.64 -3.41 3.12
N MET A 44 -2.91 -2.10 3.21
CA MET A 44 -3.48 -1.34 2.10
C MET A 44 -2.54 -1.34 0.88
N LEU A 45 -1.23 -1.16 1.10
CA LEU A 45 -0.20 -1.27 0.05
C LEU A 45 -0.15 -2.67 -0.55
N ALA A 46 -0.10 -3.69 0.29
CA ALA A 46 -0.04 -5.08 -0.16
C ALA A 46 -1.29 -5.48 -0.95
N LEU A 47 -2.49 -5.03 -0.55
CA LEU A 47 -3.72 -5.25 -1.30
C LEU A 47 -3.70 -4.55 -2.66
N GLY A 48 -3.14 -3.34 -2.76
CA GLY A 48 -2.95 -2.64 -4.03
C GLY A 48 -1.98 -3.38 -4.96
N LEU A 49 -0.83 -3.80 -4.43
CA LEU A 49 0.13 -4.62 -5.19
C LEU A 49 -0.46 -5.97 -5.58
N ASN A 50 -1.30 -6.57 -4.75
CA ASN A 50 -1.99 -7.83 -5.04
C ASN A 50 -2.96 -7.72 -6.23
N VAL A 51 -3.50 -6.54 -6.54
CA VAL A 51 -4.28 -6.35 -7.77
C VAL A 51 -3.39 -6.52 -9.00
N VAL A 52 -2.16 -5.97 -8.98
CA VAL A 52 -1.21 -6.01 -10.10
C VAL A 52 -0.55 -7.39 -10.20
N VAL A 53 0.09 -7.83 -9.11
CA VAL A 53 0.87 -9.07 -9.06
C VAL A 53 -0.04 -10.29 -8.90
N GLY A 54 -0.97 -10.23 -7.95
CA GLY A 54 -1.81 -11.35 -7.58
C GLY A 54 -2.90 -11.67 -8.59
N PHE A 55 -3.66 -10.67 -9.03
CA PHE A 55 -4.77 -10.91 -9.97
C PHE A 55 -4.33 -10.88 -11.42
N ALA A 56 -3.56 -9.87 -11.85
CA ALA A 56 -3.15 -9.71 -13.24
C ALA A 56 -1.85 -10.44 -13.60
N GLY A 57 -1.08 -10.92 -12.62
CA GLY A 57 0.19 -11.63 -12.84
C GLY A 57 1.31 -10.76 -13.38
N LEU A 58 1.27 -9.46 -13.12
CA LEU A 58 2.24 -8.48 -13.59
C LEU A 58 3.21 -8.16 -12.45
N LEU A 59 4.46 -8.61 -12.55
CA LEU A 59 5.46 -8.38 -11.51
C LEU A 59 5.87 -6.90 -11.50
N ASP A 60 5.54 -6.20 -10.42
CA ASP A 60 5.85 -4.78 -10.20
C ASP A 60 6.74 -4.62 -8.96
N LEU A 61 7.99 -4.22 -9.19
CA LEU A 61 8.97 -3.92 -8.14
C LEU A 61 9.07 -2.41 -7.82
N GLY A 62 8.44 -1.58 -8.63
CA GLY A 62 8.42 -0.12 -8.46
C GLY A 62 7.19 0.41 -7.72
N TYR A 63 6.40 -0.46 -7.11
CA TYR A 63 5.10 -0.12 -6.53
C TYR A 63 5.16 1.00 -5.48
N ILE A 64 6.29 1.12 -4.77
CA ILE A 64 6.50 2.16 -3.76
C ILE A 64 6.45 3.58 -4.34
N ALA A 65 6.68 3.74 -5.65
CA ALA A 65 6.55 5.03 -6.32
C ALA A 65 5.13 5.61 -6.24
N PHE A 66 4.11 4.77 -6.32
CA PHE A 66 2.71 5.21 -6.22
C PHE A 66 2.34 5.63 -4.80
N TYR A 67 2.93 4.97 -3.82
CA TYR A 67 2.88 5.37 -2.42
C TYR A 67 3.52 6.74 -2.21
N ALA A 68 4.72 6.96 -2.78
CA ALA A 68 5.40 8.24 -2.76
C ALA A 68 4.56 9.36 -3.41
N ILE A 69 3.99 9.12 -4.60
CA ILE A 69 3.15 10.09 -5.30
C ILE A 69 1.96 10.51 -4.43
N GLY A 70 1.27 9.56 -3.79
CA GLY A 70 0.18 9.86 -2.88
C GLY A 70 0.60 10.66 -1.65
N ALA A 71 1.74 10.32 -1.06
CA ALA A 71 2.29 11.01 0.10
C ALA A 71 2.72 12.45 -0.22
N TYR A 72 3.45 12.65 -1.31
CA TYR A 72 3.87 13.99 -1.73
C TYR A 72 2.72 14.86 -2.22
N MET A 73 1.72 14.27 -2.88
CA MET A 73 0.49 14.99 -3.24
C MET A 73 -0.22 15.52 -1.99
N THR A 74 -0.30 14.71 -0.95
CA THR A 74 -0.86 15.11 0.34
C THR A 74 0.00 16.17 1.02
N ALA A 75 1.32 15.97 1.04
CA ALA A 75 2.25 16.92 1.63
C ALA A 75 2.17 18.29 0.96
N LEU A 76 2.01 18.37 -0.36
CA LEU A 76 1.84 19.64 -1.08
C LEU A 76 0.50 20.32 -0.79
N LEU A 77 -0.58 19.55 -0.61
CA LEU A 77 -1.94 20.08 -0.45
C LEU A 77 -2.37 20.27 1.00
N ALA A 78 -1.63 19.73 1.96
CA ALA A 78 -1.94 19.79 3.37
C ALA A 78 -0.77 20.34 4.19
N SER A 79 0.06 21.22 3.61
CA SER A 79 1.17 21.85 4.34
C SER A 79 1.52 23.22 3.76
N PRO A 80 2.33 24.01 4.47
CA PRO A 80 2.85 25.28 3.96
C PRO A 80 3.77 25.17 2.75
N GLN A 81 4.18 23.94 2.33
CA GLN A 81 5.12 23.74 1.22
C GLN A 81 4.67 24.38 -0.08
N PHE A 82 3.36 24.47 -0.33
CA PHE A 82 2.85 25.12 -1.53
C PHE A 82 3.16 26.62 -1.59
N ALA A 83 3.22 27.30 -0.43
CA ALA A 83 3.67 28.69 -0.35
C ALA A 83 5.15 28.81 -0.77
N VAL A 84 6.01 27.87 -0.35
CA VAL A 84 7.43 27.82 -0.75
C VAL A 84 7.55 27.57 -2.26
N VAL A 85 6.69 26.73 -2.84
CA VAL A 85 6.62 26.55 -4.30
C VAL A 85 6.29 27.84 -5.03
N LEU A 86 5.26 28.57 -4.58
CA LEU A 86 4.87 29.85 -5.17
C LEU A 86 5.97 30.90 -5.04
N GLU A 87 6.59 31.03 -3.87
CA GLU A 87 7.72 31.92 -3.64
C GLU A 87 8.89 31.61 -4.59
N SER A 88 9.22 30.33 -4.76
CA SER A 88 10.25 29.89 -5.68
C SER A 88 9.92 30.25 -7.14
N PHE A 89 8.65 30.15 -7.54
CA PHE A 89 8.21 30.62 -8.87
C PHE A 89 8.33 32.11 -9.05
N VAL A 90 7.99 32.90 -8.02
CA VAL A 90 8.15 34.37 -8.06
C VAL A 90 9.62 34.76 -8.23
N ASN A 91 10.50 34.11 -7.48
CA ASN A 91 11.94 34.38 -7.53
C ASN A 91 12.58 33.98 -8.85
N GLN A 92 12.21 32.83 -9.42
CA GLN A 92 12.82 32.28 -10.63
C GLN A 92 12.13 32.78 -11.91
N TYR A 93 10.81 32.92 -11.88
CA TYR A 93 9.97 33.28 -13.04
C TYR A 93 8.91 34.30 -12.62
N PRO A 94 9.28 35.62 -12.42
CA PRO A 94 8.40 36.63 -11.84
C PRO A 94 7.03 36.77 -12.51
N ALA A 95 6.98 36.65 -13.86
CA ALA A 95 5.73 36.76 -14.62
C ALA A 95 4.78 35.58 -14.32
N ILE A 96 5.33 34.35 -14.22
CA ILE A 96 4.55 33.15 -13.90
C ILE A 96 4.13 33.20 -12.43
N GLY A 97 5.04 33.57 -11.54
CA GLY A 97 4.77 33.70 -10.11
C GLY A 97 3.65 34.70 -9.80
N ALA A 98 3.68 35.85 -10.43
CA ALA A 98 2.61 36.85 -10.29
C ALA A 98 1.24 36.34 -10.77
N THR A 99 1.20 35.62 -11.90
CA THR A 99 -0.05 35.01 -12.39
C THR A 99 -0.55 33.89 -11.48
N LEU A 100 0.35 33.09 -10.92
CA LEU A 100 -0.03 32.03 -9.96
C LEU A 100 -0.59 32.64 -8.67
N ILE A 101 0.03 33.70 -8.11
CA ILE A 101 -0.50 34.41 -6.94
C ILE A 101 -1.88 35.03 -7.23
N TRP A 102 -2.07 35.55 -8.44
CA TRP A 102 -3.36 36.09 -8.83
C TRP A 102 -4.45 34.99 -8.91
N VAL A 103 -4.10 33.80 -9.41
CA VAL A 103 -5.02 32.65 -9.52
C VAL A 103 -5.35 32.04 -8.15
N PHE A 104 -4.35 31.78 -7.33
CA PHE A 104 -4.51 31.09 -6.04
C PHE A 104 -4.85 32.02 -4.90
N GLY A 105 -4.57 33.31 -5.03
CA GLY A 105 -4.79 34.32 -4.01
C GLY A 105 -3.61 34.51 -3.04
N PRO A 106 -3.54 35.67 -2.37
CA PRO A 106 -2.44 36.04 -1.48
C PRO A 106 -2.39 35.18 -0.19
N GLU A 107 -3.52 34.65 0.27
CA GLU A 107 -3.58 33.82 1.48
C GLU A 107 -2.84 32.47 1.26
N ILE A 108 -3.05 31.84 0.10
CA ILE A 108 -2.36 30.60 -0.27
C ILE A 108 -0.87 30.85 -0.51
N ALA A 109 -0.51 32.01 -1.01
CA ALA A 109 0.89 32.38 -1.19
C ALA A 109 1.65 32.58 0.12
N GLN A 110 0.98 32.85 1.24
CA GLN A 110 1.60 33.00 2.55
C GLN A 110 1.53 31.74 3.41
N ASN A 111 0.41 31.07 3.40
CA ASN A 111 0.15 29.96 4.33
C ASN A 111 0.22 28.58 3.68
N GLY A 112 0.17 28.49 2.34
CA GLY A 112 0.04 27.23 1.62
C GLY A 112 -1.41 26.79 1.42
N ILE A 113 -1.58 25.55 0.95
CA ILE A 113 -2.89 24.93 0.75
C ILE A 113 -3.16 23.99 1.92
N HIS A 114 -4.34 24.10 2.52
CA HIS A 114 -4.79 23.26 3.63
C HIS A 114 -6.12 22.60 3.28
N LEU A 115 -6.08 21.62 2.36
CA LEU A 115 -7.28 20.91 1.93
C LEU A 115 -7.71 19.86 2.95
N SER A 116 -9.02 19.63 2.99
CA SER A 116 -9.59 18.54 3.79
C SER A 116 -9.20 17.18 3.24
N LEU A 117 -8.99 16.20 4.13
CA LEU A 117 -8.72 14.81 3.81
C LEU A 117 -9.70 14.21 2.78
N TRP A 118 -10.98 14.56 2.88
CA TRP A 118 -12.03 14.06 1.98
C TRP A 118 -11.79 14.42 0.51
N VAL A 119 -11.04 15.49 0.25
CA VAL A 119 -10.63 15.93 -1.10
C VAL A 119 -9.27 15.33 -1.44
N ILE A 120 -8.36 15.31 -0.48
CA ILE A 120 -6.97 14.84 -0.69
C ILE A 120 -6.93 13.35 -1.04
N VAL A 121 -7.66 12.49 -0.33
CA VAL A 121 -7.62 11.03 -0.54
C VAL A 121 -8.09 10.63 -1.95
N PRO A 122 -9.25 11.10 -2.44
CA PRO A 122 -9.62 10.85 -3.83
C PRO A 122 -8.63 11.40 -4.84
N LEU A 123 -8.07 12.59 -4.59
CA LEU A 123 -7.10 13.21 -5.47
C LEU A 123 -5.77 12.43 -5.50
N ALA A 124 -5.27 11.99 -4.35
CA ALA A 124 -4.10 11.13 -4.25
C ALA A 124 -4.32 9.78 -4.95
N ALA A 125 -5.51 9.19 -4.81
CA ALA A 125 -5.88 7.97 -5.53
C ALA A 125 -5.90 8.17 -7.05
N LEU A 126 -6.48 9.27 -7.52
CA LEU A 126 -6.57 9.59 -8.94
C LEU A 126 -5.20 9.90 -9.54
N THR A 127 -4.38 10.72 -8.86
CA THR A 127 -3.03 11.06 -9.32
C THR A 127 -2.13 9.84 -9.37
N ALA A 128 -2.10 9.04 -8.31
CA ALA A 128 -1.34 7.79 -8.31
C ALA A 128 -1.85 6.81 -9.37
N GLY A 129 -3.16 6.68 -9.56
CA GLY A 129 -3.76 5.87 -10.61
C GLY A 129 -3.42 6.35 -12.02
N PHE A 130 -3.39 7.67 -12.25
CA PHE A 130 -2.96 8.27 -13.50
C PHE A 130 -1.48 7.93 -13.80
N PHE A 131 -0.59 8.13 -12.84
CA PHE A 131 0.82 7.76 -12.98
C PHE A 131 0.99 6.24 -13.12
N GLY A 132 0.17 5.42 -12.46
CA GLY A 132 0.14 3.98 -12.66
C GLY A 132 -0.20 3.58 -14.09
N ALA A 133 -1.21 4.21 -14.71
CA ALA A 133 -1.53 4.00 -16.11
C ALA A 133 -0.42 4.54 -17.04
N LEU A 134 0.15 5.70 -16.73
CA LEU A 134 1.22 6.32 -17.52
C LEU A 134 2.47 5.45 -17.54
N LEU A 135 2.92 4.97 -16.37
CA LEU A 135 4.08 4.10 -16.23
C LEU A 135 3.80 2.68 -16.75
N GLY A 136 2.57 2.21 -16.59
CA GLY A 136 2.12 0.94 -17.16
C GLY A 136 2.15 0.91 -18.69
N ALA A 137 1.90 2.03 -19.37
CA ALA A 137 1.78 2.07 -20.81
C ALA A 137 3.03 1.60 -21.60
N PRO A 138 4.27 2.05 -21.30
CA PRO A 138 5.47 1.58 -21.96
C PRO A 138 5.81 0.12 -21.58
N THR A 139 5.46 -0.32 -20.37
CA THR A 139 5.79 -1.65 -19.84
C THR A 139 4.93 -2.78 -20.40
N LEU A 140 3.82 -2.46 -21.07
CA LEU A 140 2.86 -3.46 -21.59
C LEU A 140 3.45 -4.46 -22.60
N LYS A 141 4.54 -4.09 -23.27
CA LYS A 141 5.24 -4.96 -24.23
C LYS A 141 6.22 -5.90 -23.55
N LEU A 142 6.55 -5.64 -22.30
CA LEU A 142 7.50 -6.43 -21.52
C LEU A 142 6.79 -7.55 -20.78
N ARG A 143 7.49 -8.66 -20.56
CA ARG A 143 6.94 -9.83 -19.88
C ARG A 143 7.93 -10.34 -18.85
N GLY A 144 7.40 -10.96 -17.78
CA GLY A 144 8.20 -11.59 -16.74
C GLY A 144 9.22 -10.63 -16.11
N ASP A 145 10.46 -11.06 -16.06
CA ASP A 145 11.56 -10.36 -15.36
C ASP A 145 11.90 -9.00 -15.97
N TYR A 146 11.73 -8.83 -17.28
CA TYR A 146 11.95 -7.53 -17.93
C TYR A 146 10.96 -6.47 -17.44
N LEU A 147 9.73 -6.85 -17.17
CA LEU A 147 8.73 -5.95 -16.57
C LEU A 147 9.18 -5.54 -15.17
N ALA A 148 9.62 -6.51 -14.35
CA ALA A 148 10.09 -6.25 -13.00
C ALA A 148 11.29 -5.28 -12.95
N ILE A 149 12.28 -5.47 -13.83
CA ILE A 149 13.46 -4.60 -13.90
C ILE A 149 13.06 -3.17 -14.28
N VAL A 150 12.16 -3.01 -15.25
CA VAL A 150 11.74 -1.67 -15.69
C VAL A 150 10.89 -0.96 -14.64
N THR A 151 9.99 -1.67 -13.97
CA THR A 151 9.19 -1.08 -12.88
C THR A 151 10.06 -0.69 -11.68
N LEU A 152 11.08 -1.50 -11.34
CA LEU A 152 12.09 -1.14 -10.37
C LEU A 152 12.82 0.16 -10.75
N GLY A 153 13.27 0.26 -12.00
CA GLY A 153 13.88 1.48 -12.52
C GLY A 153 12.98 2.70 -12.40
N PHE A 154 11.67 2.56 -12.67
CA PHE A 154 10.72 3.65 -12.46
C PHE A 154 10.57 4.04 -10.99
N GLY A 155 10.57 3.08 -10.08
CA GLY A 155 10.57 3.35 -8.64
C GLY A 155 11.74 4.23 -8.22
N GLU A 156 12.95 3.88 -8.65
CA GLU A 156 14.15 4.67 -8.38
C GLU A 156 14.15 6.03 -9.09
N ILE A 157 13.66 6.11 -10.33
CA ILE A 157 13.52 7.39 -11.04
C ILE A 157 12.62 8.33 -10.25
N ILE A 158 11.45 7.88 -9.78
CA ILE A 158 10.55 8.71 -8.97
C ILE A 158 11.25 9.17 -7.68
N ARG A 159 11.96 8.30 -6.97
CA ARG A 159 12.72 8.66 -5.78
C ARG A 159 13.79 9.72 -6.07
N ILE A 160 14.55 9.54 -7.14
CA ILE A 160 15.57 10.51 -7.59
C ILE A 160 14.92 11.85 -7.94
N PHE A 161 13.76 11.84 -8.64
CA PHE A 161 13.02 13.05 -8.93
C PHE A 161 12.60 13.78 -7.64
N MET A 162 12.04 13.06 -6.68
CA MET A 162 11.64 13.66 -5.40
C MET A 162 12.83 14.25 -4.64
N ASN A 163 14.02 13.67 -4.76
CA ASN A 163 15.25 14.19 -4.17
C ASN A 163 15.78 15.47 -4.85
N ASN A 164 15.50 15.66 -6.14
CA ASN A 164 16.08 16.73 -6.94
C ASN A 164 15.09 17.84 -7.32
N LEU A 165 13.81 17.72 -6.97
CA LEU A 165 12.79 18.73 -7.22
C LEU A 165 12.82 19.90 -6.21
N ASN A 166 14.00 20.26 -5.72
CA ASN A 166 14.25 21.44 -4.91
C ASN A 166 14.86 22.62 -5.72
N GLY A 167 15.21 22.40 -6.98
CA GLY A 167 15.69 23.44 -7.88
C GLY A 167 15.31 23.15 -9.33
N PRO A 168 15.04 24.18 -10.17
CA PRO A 168 15.02 25.63 -9.89
C PRO A 168 13.83 26.12 -9.08
N VAL A 169 12.73 25.33 -9.01
CA VAL A 169 11.55 25.58 -8.19
C VAL A 169 11.51 24.53 -7.09
N ASN A 170 11.36 24.96 -5.83
CA ASN A 170 11.36 24.05 -4.68
C ASN A 170 9.99 23.42 -4.49
N ILE A 171 9.77 22.23 -5.09
CA ILE A 171 8.50 21.51 -5.01
C ILE A 171 8.50 20.53 -3.83
N THR A 172 9.57 19.73 -3.68
CA THR A 172 9.62 18.62 -2.72
C THR A 172 10.50 18.88 -1.51
N ASN A 173 11.20 20.02 -1.50
CA ASN A 173 12.26 20.33 -0.53
C ASN A 173 13.44 19.34 -0.56
N GLY A 174 13.52 18.51 -1.60
CA GLY A 174 14.61 17.54 -1.83
C GLY A 174 14.81 16.57 -0.66
N PRO A 175 16.08 16.31 -0.28
CA PRO A 175 16.39 15.37 0.81
C PRO A 175 15.86 15.79 2.19
N GLN A 176 15.62 17.09 2.40
CA GLN A 176 15.08 17.60 3.66
C GLN A 176 13.64 17.17 3.91
N GLY A 177 12.90 16.87 2.82
CA GLY A 177 11.51 16.47 2.90
C GLY A 177 10.56 17.61 3.27
N ILE A 178 9.27 17.29 3.33
CA ILE A 178 8.19 18.24 3.65
C ILE A 178 7.73 17.96 5.08
N ASN A 179 7.78 19.01 5.89
CA ASN A 179 7.33 18.99 7.28
C ASN A 179 5.97 19.71 7.44
N MET A 180 5.42 19.67 8.65
CA MET A 180 4.21 20.39 9.04
C MET A 180 3.00 20.02 8.17
N ILE A 181 2.88 18.73 7.84
CA ILE A 181 1.71 18.22 7.15
C ILE A 181 0.54 18.21 8.12
N ASP A 182 -0.59 18.78 7.70
CA ASP A 182 -1.77 18.88 8.55
C ASP A 182 -2.25 17.52 9.04
N PRO A 183 -2.60 17.42 10.31
CA PRO A 183 -3.27 16.24 10.84
C PRO A 183 -4.66 16.10 10.21
N ILE A 184 -5.11 14.85 10.14
CA ILE A 184 -6.45 14.54 9.63
C ILE A 184 -7.51 15.15 10.54
N ARG A 185 -8.44 15.89 9.93
CA ARG A 185 -9.63 16.44 10.61
C ARG A 185 -10.89 15.71 10.14
N ILE A 186 -11.63 15.14 11.07
CA ILE A 186 -12.92 14.47 10.81
C ILE A 186 -14.00 15.24 11.55
N PHE A 187 -14.98 15.79 10.82
CA PHE A 187 -16.06 16.61 11.37
C PHE A 187 -15.59 17.75 12.28
N GLY A 188 -14.46 18.38 11.92
CA GLY A 188 -13.90 19.50 12.67
C GLY A 188 -12.98 19.12 13.85
N VAL A 189 -12.93 17.83 14.21
CA VAL A 189 -12.04 17.30 15.25
C VAL A 189 -10.72 16.87 14.63
N SER A 190 -9.60 17.42 15.12
CA SER A 190 -8.25 17.01 14.71
C SER A 190 -7.87 15.68 15.37
N LEU A 191 -7.37 14.73 14.58
CA LEU A 191 -6.93 13.43 15.12
C LEU A 191 -5.61 13.51 15.91
N ASN A 192 -4.88 14.63 15.84
CA ASN A 192 -3.69 14.87 16.68
C ASN A 192 -4.01 15.63 17.97
N GLY A 193 -5.28 15.91 18.27
CA GLY A 193 -5.69 16.79 19.36
C GLY A 193 -5.53 18.27 19.02
N GLU A 194 -5.92 19.16 19.95
CA GLU A 194 -5.67 20.59 19.83
C GLU A 194 -4.23 20.93 20.25
N ALA A 195 -3.69 22.01 19.68
CA ALA A 195 -2.36 22.50 20.02
C ALA A 195 -2.26 22.79 21.52
N GLY A 196 -1.43 22.01 22.23
CA GLY A 196 -1.23 22.13 23.67
C GLY A 196 -1.81 21.02 24.53
N SER A 197 -2.68 20.16 24.00
CA SER A 197 -3.11 18.92 24.67
C SER A 197 -2.26 17.75 24.21
N ALA A 198 -1.78 16.93 25.15
CA ALA A 198 -0.90 15.80 24.89
C ALA A 198 -1.60 14.76 23.99
N SER A 199 -1.53 14.93 22.66
CA SER A 199 -1.92 13.93 21.63
C SER A 199 -3.24 13.19 21.92
N THR A 200 -4.24 13.85 22.49
CA THR A 200 -5.54 13.27 22.84
C THR A 200 -6.66 13.91 22.03
N VAL A 201 -7.53 13.08 21.48
CA VAL A 201 -8.74 13.47 20.77
C VAL A 201 -9.91 13.43 21.76
N MET A 202 -10.59 14.54 21.93
CA MET A 202 -11.77 14.60 22.78
C MET A 202 -13.02 14.17 22.02
N LEU A 203 -13.57 13.02 22.35
CA LEU A 203 -14.89 12.56 21.88
C LEU A 203 -15.91 12.78 23.03
N GLY A 204 -16.49 13.95 23.09
CA GLY A 204 -17.34 14.33 24.22
C GLY A 204 -16.53 14.37 25.52
N ASN A 205 -16.89 13.54 26.50
CA ASN A 205 -16.20 13.46 27.80
C ASN A 205 -15.07 12.40 27.82
N TYR A 206 -14.81 11.71 26.72
CA TYR A 206 -13.78 10.67 26.65
C TYR A 206 -12.56 11.18 25.89
N ALA A 207 -11.40 11.20 26.57
CA ALA A 207 -10.12 11.54 25.97
C ALA A 207 -9.47 10.28 25.38
N MET A 208 -9.44 10.18 24.05
CA MET A 208 -8.85 9.05 23.33
C MET A 208 -7.47 9.45 22.81
N PRO A 209 -6.41 8.63 22.96
CA PRO A 209 -5.13 8.89 22.34
C PRO A 209 -5.25 9.03 20.80
N SER A 210 -4.51 9.97 20.21
CA SER A 210 -4.52 10.22 18.76
C SER A 210 -4.25 8.95 17.94
N VAL A 211 -3.34 8.11 18.40
CA VAL A 211 -2.98 6.86 17.76
C VAL A 211 -4.20 5.94 17.59
N ASN A 212 -5.06 5.83 18.61
CA ASN A 212 -6.29 5.03 18.51
C ASN A 212 -7.27 5.61 17.48
N ALA A 213 -7.33 6.94 17.35
CA ALA A 213 -8.20 7.59 16.36
C ALA A 213 -7.73 7.28 14.92
N TYR A 214 -6.41 7.34 14.68
CA TYR A 214 -5.82 6.94 13.41
C TYR A 214 -6.04 5.44 13.12
N TYR A 215 -5.91 4.59 14.15
CA TYR A 215 -6.19 3.17 14.00
C TYR A 215 -7.58 2.88 13.45
N PHE A 216 -8.62 3.50 14.03
CA PHE A 216 -9.99 3.29 13.55
C PHE A 216 -10.20 3.81 12.13
N LEU A 217 -9.59 4.94 11.79
CA LEU A 217 -9.63 5.46 10.43
C LEU A 217 -8.95 4.52 9.43
N PHE A 218 -7.75 4.04 9.74
CA PHE A 218 -7.00 3.12 8.89
C PHE A 218 -7.71 1.76 8.77
N LEU A 219 -8.29 1.28 9.86
CA LEU A 219 -9.10 0.06 9.85
C LEU A 219 -10.32 0.21 8.92
N ALA A 220 -11.03 1.34 8.99
CA ALA A 220 -12.17 1.63 8.12
C ALA A 220 -11.76 1.67 6.64
N LEU A 221 -10.64 2.34 6.31
CA LEU A 221 -10.09 2.39 4.95
C LEU A 221 -9.60 1.02 4.48
N CYS A 222 -8.95 0.26 5.33
CA CYS A 222 -8.51 -1.10 5.03
C CYS A 222 -9.70 -2.00 4.70
N ILE A 223 -10.79 -1.94 5.50
CA ILE A 223 -12.04 -2.66 5.23
C ILE A 223 -12.64 -2.22 3.90
N ALA A 224 -12.64 -0.92 3.59
CA ALA A 224 -13.14 -0.41 2.32
C ALA A 224 -12.32 -0.95 1.14
N ILE A 225 -10.98 -0.95 1.24
CA ILE A 225 -10.08 -1.50 0.21
C ILE A 225 -10.28 -3.02 0.06
N ILE A 226 -10.43 -3.77 1.16
CA ILE A 226 -10.75 -5.19 1.12
C ILE A 226 -12.09 -5.42 0.41
N PHE A 227 -13.11 -4.64 0.73
CA PHE A 227 -14.42 -4.74 0.08
C PHE A 227 -14.33 -4.48 -1.42
N ILE A 228 -13.62 -3.42 -1.84
CA ILE A 228 -13.38 -3.09 -3.26
C ILE A 228 -12.62 -4.23 -3.93
N SER A 229 -11.57 -4.77 -3.31
CA SER A 229 -10.75 -5.86 -3.84
C SER A 229 -11.55 -7.15 -4.03
N VAL A 230 -12.42 -7.51 -3.08
CA VAL A 230 -13.32 -8.67 -3.20
C VAL A 230 -14.35 -8.46 -4.33
N ARG A 231 -14.92 -7.26 -4.44
CA ARG A 231 -15.83 -6.92 -5.54
C ARG A 231 -15.13 -6.96 -6.89
N LEU A 232 -13.90 -6.44 -6.94
CA LEU A 232 -13.08 -6.48 -8.14
C LEU A 232 -12.78 -7.92 -8.58
N GLN A 233 -12.33 -8.76 -7.66
CA GLN A 233 -12.01 -10.17 -7.93
C GLN A 233 -13.20 -10.92 -8.55
N ASN A 234 -14.41 -10.67 -8.07
CA ASN A 234 -15.64 -11.30 -8.54
C ASN A 234 -16.27 -10.63 -9.78
N SER A 235 -15.71 -9.49 -10.23
CA SER A 235 -16.22 -8.71 -11.36
C SER A 235 -15.83 -9.31 -12.73
N ARG A 236 -16.35 -8.72 -13.81
CA ARG A 236 -15.91 -9.05 -15.19
C ARG A 236 -14.44 -8.72 -15.40
N LEU A 237 -13.96 -7.62 -14.80
CA LEU A 237 -12.56 -7.19 -14.85
C LEU A 237 -11.65 -8.17 -14.11
N GLY A 238 -12.04 -8.62 -12.91
CA GLY A 238 -11.28 -9.61 -12.15
C GLY A 238 -11.10 -10.92 -12.92
N ARG A 239 -12.15 -11.39 -13.60
CA ARG A 239 -12.03 -12.57 -14.48
C ARG A 239 -11.10 -12.33 -15.67
N ALA A 240 -11.10 -11.10 -16.24
CA ALA A 240 -10.18 -10.76 -17.31
C ALA A 240 -8.72 -10.70 -16.82
N PHE A 241 -8.48 -10.21 -15.60
CA PHE A 241 -7.15 -10.26 -14.97
C PHE A 241 -6.64 -11.70 -14.84
N VAL A 242 -7.46 -12.59 -14.27
CA VAL A 242 -7.09 -14.01 -14.12
C VAL A 242 -6.85 -14.67 -15.48
N ALA A 243 -7.67 -14.39 -16.49
CA ALA A 243 -7.46 -14.92 -17.84
C ALA A 243 -6.12 -14.49 -18.44
N ILE A 244 -5.72 -13.22 -18.26
CA ILE A 244 -4.43 -12.69 -18.73
C ILE A 244 -3.26 -13.32 -17.96
N ARG A 245 -3.43 -13.54 -16.66
CA ARG A 245 -2.43 -14.18 -15.81
C ARG A 245 -2.16 -15.62 -16.22
N GLU A 246 -3.20 -16.38 -16.60
CA GLU A 246 -3.07 -17.78 -17.03
C GLU A 246 -2.43 -17.88 -18.43
N ASP A 247 -3.00 -17.18 -19.42
CA ASP A 247 -2.44 -17.10 -20.77
C ASP A 247 -2.90 -15.83 -21.50
N GLU A 248 -1.96 -14.93 -21.72
CA GLU A 248 -2.23 -13.65 -22.40
C GLU A 248 -2.64 -13.84 -23.87
N ILE A 249 -2.07 -14.85 -24.56
CA ILE A 249 -2.36 -15.11 -25.98
C ILE A 249 -3.77 -15.66 -26.13
N ALA A 250 -4.12 -16.64 -25.30
CA ALA A 250 -5.47 -17.19 -25.26
C ALA A 250 -6.51 -16.14 -24.88
N ALA A 251 -6.25 -15.31 -23.87
CA ALA A 251 -7.14 -14.22 -23.47
C ALA A 251 -7.39 -13.25 -24.62
N LYS A 252 -6.35 -12.90 -25.39
CA LYS A 252 -6.45 -12.03 -26.57
C LYS A 252 -7.27 -12.70 -27.68
N ALA A 253 -7.06 -13.98 -27.92
CA ALA A 253 -7.83 -14.75 -28.91
C ALA A 253 -9.33 -14.83 -28.56
N MET A 254 -9.66 -14.83 -27.25
CA MET A 254 -11.04 -14.78 -26.75
C MET A 254 -11.65 -13.36 -26.75
N GLY A 255 -10.99 -12.37 -27.36
CA GLY A 255 -11.49 -11.00 -27.52
C GLY A 255 -11.25 -10.07 -26.33
N ILE A 256 -10.43 -10.46 -25.34
CA ILE A 256 -10.05 -9.59 -24.23
C ILE A 256 -9.02 -8.58 -24.72
N ASN A 257 -9.29 -7.27 -24.53
CA ASN A 257 -8.30 -6.23 -24.79
C ASN A 257 -7.24 -6.21 -23.67
N THR A 258 -6.21 -7.04 -23.82
CA THR A 258 -5.17 -7.26 -22.80
C THR A 258 -4.44 -5.97 -22.43
N ARG A 259 -4.25 -5.04 -23.41
CA ARG A 259 -3.63 -3.74 -23.16
C ARG A 259 -4.40 -2.92 -22.14
N ASN A 260 -5.69 -2.67 -22.39
CA ASN A 260 -6.51 -1.83 -21.53
C ASN A 260 -6.72 -2.47 -20.14
N VAL A 261 -6.84 -3.79 -20.10
CA VAL A 261 -7.00 -4.54 -18.85
C VAL A 261 -5.74 -4.45 -17.99
N LYS A 262 -4.55 -4.60 -18.56
CA LYS A 262 -3.27 -4.42 -17.85
C LYS A 262 -3.11 -2.98 -17.33
N LEU A 263 -3.39 -1.97 -18.17
CA LEU A 263 -3.34 -0.56 -17.75
C LEU A 263 -4.28 -0.30 -16.57
N LEU A 264 -5.47 -0.88 -16.60
CA LEU A 264 -6.42 -0.73 -15.53
C LEU A 264 -5.95 -1.41 -14.24
N ALA A 265 -5.28 -2.57 -14.34
CA ALA A 265 -4.66 -3.22 -13.18
C ALA A 265 -3.61 -2.33 -12.51
N PHE A 266 -2.70 -1.73 -13.29
CA PHE A 266 -1.72 -0.76 -12.80
C PHE A 266 -2.39 0.47 -12.17
N ALA A 267 -3.38 1.07 -12.86
CA ALA A 267 -4.08 2.25 -12.35
C ALA A 267 -4.79 1.97 -11.02
N MET A 268 -5.48 0.83 -10.90
CA MET A 268 -6.20 0.47 -9.68
C MET A 268 -5.25 0.12 -8.54
N GLY A 269 -4.22 -0.66 -8.82
CA GLY A 269 -3.19 -0.96 -7.82
C GLY A 269 -2.51 0.31 -7.32
N ALA A 270 -2.09 1.18 -8.23
CA ALA A 270 -1.48 2.46 -7.91
C ALA A 270 -2.41 3.38 -7.11
N SER A 271 -3.71 3.40 -7.40
CA SER A 271 -4.69 4.18 -6.64
C SER A 271 -4.73 3.77 -5.16
N PHE A 272 -4.66 2.48 -4.87
CA PHE A 272 -4.59 2.01 -3.47
C PHE A 272 -3.28 2.42 -2.81
N GLY A 273 -2.16 2.37 -3.55
CA GLY A 273 -0.88 2.90 -3.10
C GLY A 273 -0.95 4.39 -2.78
N GLY A 274 -1.62 5.17 -3.63
CA GLY A 274 -1.84 6.60 -3.41
C GLY A 274 -2.65 6.91 -2.17
N VAL A 275 -3.72 6.15 -1.89
CA VAL A 275 -4.51 6.29 -0.66
C VAL A 275 -3.65 6.00 0.58
N ALA A 276 -2.91 4.90 0.56
CA ALA A 276 -2.01 4.55 1.67
C ALA A 276 -0.95 5.64 1.89
N GLY A 277 -0.39 6.24 0.79
CA GLY A 277 0.55 7.34 0.83
C GLY A 277 -0.02 8.60 1.47
N ALA A 278 -1.24 8.95 1.11
CA ALA A 278 -1.94 10.08 1.73
C ALA A 278 -2.14 9.90 3.24
N MET A 279 -2.50 8.69 3.64
CA MET A 279 -2.66 8.36 5.07
C MET A 279 -1.34 8.40 5.82
N PHE A 280 -0.27 7.86 5.23
CA PHE A 280 1.07 7.90 5.81
C PHE A 280 1.56 9.34 6.03
N ALA A 281 1.43 10.20 5.02
CA ALA A 281 1.86 11.58 5.10
C ALA A 281 1.18 12.35 6.25
N SER A 282 -0.13 12.21 6.38
CA SER A 282 -0.90 12.86 7.44
C SER A 282 -0.66 12.26 8.84
N PHE A 283 -0.40 10.94 8.90
CA PHE A 283 -0.12 10.24 10.17
C PHE A 283 1.28 10.58 10.70
N GLN A 284 2.28 10.58 9.80
CA GLN A 284 3.66 10.87 10.16
C GLN A 284 3.92 12.38 10.35
N GLY A 285 3.14 13.24 9.68
CA GLY A 285 3.34 14.70 9.68
C GLY A 285 4.60 15.15 8.93
N PHE A 286 5.32 14.20 8.32
CA PHE A 286 6.59 14.38 7.62
C PHE A 286 6.74 13.38 6.50
N VAL A 287 7.27 13.83 5.35
CA VAL A 287 7.54 13.00 4.18
C VAL A 287 8.93 13.32 3.63
N SER A 288 9.78 12.29 3.46
CA SER A 288 11.08 12.42 2.81
C SER A 288 11.22 11.37 1.69
N PRO A 289 12.06 11.60 0.67
CA PRO A 289 12.30 10.62 -0.39
C PRO A 289 12.88 9.31 0.12
N GLU A 290 13.63 9.33 1.22
CA GLU A 290 14.24 8.15 1.82
C GLU A 290 13.20 7.17 2.40
N SER A 291 12.00 7.64 2.74
CA SER A 291 10.88 6.79 3.17
C SER A 291 10.35 5.88 2.06
N PHE A 292 10.73 6.11 0.80
CA PHE A 292 10.23 5.38 -0.38
C PHE A 292 11.36 4.62 -1.08
N SER A 293 12.16 3.93 -0.30
CA SER A 293 13.29 3.14 -0.79
C SER A 293 12.86 1.83 -1.46
N LEU A 294 13.76 1.26 -2.25
CA LEU A 294 13.57 -0.08 -2.84
C LEU A 294 13.30 -1.15 -1.78
N THR A 295 13.91 -1.03 -0.61
CA THR A 295 13.71 -1.95 0.51
C THR A 295 12.24 -2.05 0.92
N GLU A 296 11.53 -0.92 0.94
CA GLU A 296 10.10 -0.90 1.26
C GLU A 296 9.26 -1.56 0.15
N SER A 297 9.66 -1.40 -1.13
CA SER A 297 9.00 -2.09 -2.25
C SER A 297 9.14 -3.61 -2.12
N ILE A 298 10.34 -4.08 -1.77
CA ILE A 298 10.61 -5.51 -1.54
C ILE A 298 9.82 -6.02 -0.32
N ALA A 299 9.70 -5.23 0.75
CA ALA A 299 8.92 -5.59 1.92
C ALA A 299 7.43 -5.79 1.57
N VAL A 300 6.83 -4.86 0.82
CA VAL A 300 5.43 -4.98 0.37
C VAL A 300 5.25 -6.20 -0.54
N LEU A 301 6.19 -6.44 -1.47
CA LEU A 301 6.16 -7.64 -2.31
C LEU A 301 6.25 -8.92 -1.46
N ALA A 302 7.14 -8.94 -0.46
CA ALA A 302 7.29 -10.06 0.46
C ALA A 302 5.98 -10.36 1.20
N MET A 303 5.24 -9.33 1.62
CA MET A 303 3.92 -9.49 2.27
C MET A 303 2.91 -10.19 1.35
N VAL A 304 2.89 -9.82 0.06
CA VAL A 304 1.98 -10.41 -0.93
C VAL A 304 2.38 -11.85 -1.26
N VAL A 305 3.66 -12.10 -1.47
CA VAL A 305 4.19 -13.45 -1.82
C VAL A 305 4.03 -14.40 -0.64
N LEU A 306 4.45 -13.97 0.55
CA LEU A 306 4.36 -14.76 1.79
C LEU A 306 2.90 -15.05 2.15
N GLY A 307 2.02 -14.06 2.02
CA GLY A 307 0.60 -14.23 2.28
C GLY A 307 -0.09 -15.19 1.31
N GLY A 308 0.32 -15.14 0.05
CA GLY A 308 -0.25 -15.91 -1.07
C GLY A 308 -0.85 -15.00 -2.14
N MET A 309 -0.16 -14.90 -3.27
CA MET A 309 -0.54 -14.06 -4.39
C MET A 309 -1.95 -14.38 -4.91
N GLY A 310 -2.79 -13.35 -5.05
CA GLY A 310 -4.16 -13.48 -5.54
C GLY A 310 -5.19 -13.90 -4.47
N HIS A 311 -4.78 -14.11 -3.22
CA HIS A 311 -5.68 -14.46 -2.11
C HIS A 311 -5.73 -13.34 -1.06
N ILE A 312 -6.83 -12.60 -1.02
CA ILE A 312 -6.98 -11.41 -0.16
C ILE A 312 -6.74 -11.70 1.33
N PRO A 313 -7.35 -12.73 1.97
CA PRO A 313 -7.07 -13.03 3.37
C PRO A 313 -5.61 -13.42 3.64
N GLY A 314 -4.97 -14.12 2.69
CA GLY A 314 -3.55 -14.46 2.78
C GLY A 314 -2.67 -13.21 2.81
N VAL A 315 -2.92 -12.26 1.89
CA VAL A 315 -2.16 -11.00 1.82
C VAL A 315 -2.33 -10.17 3.09
N VAL A 316 -3.54 -10.09 3.65
CA VAL A 316 -3.79 -9.42 4.94
C VAL A 316 -2.96 -10.06 6.05
N LEU A 317 -2.94 -11.39 6.12
CA LEU A 317 -2.15 -12.12 7.12
C LEU A 317 -0.64 -11.90 6.92
N GLY A 318 -0.15 -11.95 5.68
CA GLY A 318 1.24 -11.63 5.34
C GLY A 318 1.63 -10.21 5.73
N GLY A 319 0.73 -9.24 5.50
CA GLY A 319 0.92 -7.85 5.91
C GLY A 319 1.04 -7.68 7.43
N ILE A 320 0.14 -8.27 8.20
CA ILE A 320 0.20 -8.24 9.69
C ILE A 320 1.51 -8.86 10.18
N LEU A 321 1.86 -10.05 9.67
CA LEU A 321 3.01 -10.80 10.14
C LEU A 321 4.32 -10.06 9.87
N LEU A 322 4.52 -9.57 8.65
CA LEU A 322 5.76 -8.87 8.29
C LEU A 322 5.82 -7.45 8.85
N ALA A 323 4.70 -6.76 9.02
CA ALA A 323 4.68 -5.44 9.65
C ALA A 323 4.98 -5.50 11.17
N ALA A 324 4.55 -6.57 11.85
CA ALA A 324 4.85 -6.75 13.27
C ALA A 324 6.28 -7.29 13.52
N LEU A 325 6.91 -7.91 12.52
CA LEU A 325 8.21 -8.57 12.65
C LEU A 325 9.33 -7.65 13.19
N PRO A 326 9.51 -6.41 12.70
CA PRO A 326 10.58 -5.52 13.19
C PRO A 326 10.50 -5.26 14.69
N GLU A 327 9.29 -5.05 15.18
CA GLU A 327 9.08 -4.74 16.59
C GLU A 327 9.25 -5.97 17.49
N ILE A 328 8.80 -7.13 17.00
CA ILE A 328 9.05 -8.40 17.68
C ILE A 328 10.57 -8.63 17.79
N LEU A 329 11.32 -8.36 16.70
CA LEU A 329 12.78 -8.50 16.70
C LEU A 329 13.43 -7.52 17.67
N ARG A 330 12.99 -6.27 17.71
CA ARG A 330 13.50 -5.28 18.65
C ARG A 330 13.30 -5.71 20.10
N HIS A 331 12.11 -6.21 20.44
CA HIS A 331 11.78 -6.61 21.82
C HIS A 331 12.39 -7.95 22.24
N VAL A 332 12.76 -8.82 21.31
CA VAL A 332 13.30 -10.15 21.61
C VAL A 332 14.81 -10.21 21.37
N VAL A 333 15.27 -9.74 20.22
CA VAL A 333 16.65 -9.92 19.79
C VAL A 333 17.61 -8.92 20.45
N GLU A 334 17.22 -7.66 20.59
CA GLU A 334 18.08 -6.66 21.25
C GLU A 334 18.36 -7.01 22.72
N PRO A 335 17.37 -7.33 23.56
CA PRO A 335 17.64 -7.77 24.93
C PRO A 335 18.45 -9.07 25.01
N LEU A 336 18.22 -10.00 24.06
CA LEU A 336 18.99 -11.25 24.01
C LEU A 336 20.45 -10.99 23.67
N GLN A 337 20.75 -10.12 22.71
CA GLN A 337 22.11 -9.72 22.39
C GLN A 337 22.82 -9.04 23.58
N LEU A 338 22.12 -8.10 24.24
CA LEU A 338 22.63 -7.45 25.44
C LEU A 338 22.94 -8.44 26.56
N SER A 339 22.11 -9.47 26.75
CA SER A 339 22.34 -10.47 27.78
C SER A 339 23.48 -11.45 27.48
N LEU A 340 23.71 -11.75 26.17
CA LEU A 340 24.72 -12.73 25.74
C LEU A 340 26.09 -12.09 25.45
N PHE A 341 26.10 -10.91 24.85
CA PHE A 341 27.30 -10.26 24.32
C PHE A 341 27.64 -8.95 25.04
N GLY A 342 26.74 -8.40 25.85
CA GLY A 342 26.91 -7.12 26.54
C GLY A 342 26.69 -5.88 25.65
N GLU A 343 26.54 -6.05 24.35
CA GLU A 343 26.30 -4.99 23.37
C GLU A 343 25.38 -5.50 22.24
N VAL A 344 24.75 -4.55 21.51
CA VAL A 344 23.96 -4.85 20.32
C VAL A 344 24.88 -4.97 19.12
N LEU A 345 25.14 -6.19 18.65
CA LEU A 345 26.03 -6.48 17.52
C LEU A 345 25.35 -6.26 16.16
N VAL A 346 24.07 -6.53 16.07
CA VAL A 346 23.29 -6.40 14.83
C VAL A 346 22.02 -5.65 15.12
N ASP A 347 21.82 -4.53 14.43
CA ASP A 347 20.59 -3.75 14.51
C ASP A 347 19.36 -4.54 14.05
N ALA A 348 18.23 -4.35 14.72
CA ALA A 348 16.97 -4.99 14.36
C ALA A 348 16.56 -4.71 12.91
N GLU A 349 16.93 -3.54 12.36
CA GLU A 349 16.65 -3.14 10.97
C GLU A 349 17.39 -4.02 9.94
N ILE A 350 18.67 -4.29 10.17
CA ILE A 350 19.49 -5.17 9.30
C ILE A 350 18.96 -6.59 9.35
N LEU A 351 18.62 -7.06 10.55
CA LEU A 351 18.07 -8.40 10.76
C LEU A 351 16.69 -8.55 10.10
N ARG A 352 15.87 -7.49 10.12
CA ARG A 352 14.58 -7.42 9.40
C ARG A 352 14.77 -7.68 7.90
N GLN A 353 15.71 -6.98 7.26
CA GLN A 353 15.97 -7.13 5.82
C GLN A 353 16.42 -8.55 5.45
N LEU A 354 17.32 -9.11 6.26
CA LEU A 354 17.78 -10.49 6.09
C LEU A 354 16.63 -11.48 6.22
N LEU A 355 15.77 -11.31 7.23
CA LEU A 355 14.63 -12.19 7.45
C LEU A 355 13.57 -12.06 6.34
N TYR A 356 13.33 -10.88 5.79
CA TYR A 356 12.43 -10.71 4.65
C TYR A 356 12.95 -11.48 3.44
N GLY A 357 14.24 -11.35 3.09
CA GLY A 357 14.85 -12.09 1.99
C GLY A 357 14.81 -13.61 2.23
N LEU A 358 15.19 -14.03 3.42
CA LEU A 358 15.17 -15.46 3.79
C LEU A 358 13.75 -16.04 3.78
N ALA A 359 12.77 -15.33 4.33
CA ALA A 359 11.37 -15.75 4.34
C ALA A 359 10.83 -15.92 2.91
N MET A 360 11.14 -14.98 2.01
CA MET A 360 10.75 -15.08 0.60
C MET A 360 11.35 -16.34 -0.05
N VAL A 361 12.64 -16.57 0.11
CA VAL A 361 13.32 -17.74 -0.47
C VAL A 361 12.73 -19.04 0.10
N LEU A 362 12.59 -19.13 1.42
CA LEU A 362 12.07 -20.33 2.07
C LEU A 362 10.62 -20.65 1.64
N ILE A 363 9.76 -19.62 1.56
CA ILE A 363 8.38 -19.83 1.14
C ILE A 363 8.29 -20.22 -0.32
N MET A 364 9.07 -19.59 -1.21
CA MET A 364 9.10 -19.98 -2.61
C MET A 364 9.59 -21.43 -2.83
N LEU A 365 10.52 -21.91 -1.97
CA LEU A 365 11.03 -23.28 -2.04
C LEU A 365 10.06 -24.31 -1.44
N ILE A 366 9.46 -24.01 -0.28
CA ILE A 366 8.67 -24.97 0.50
C ILE A 366 7.19 -24.91 0.13
N ARG A 367 6.65 -23.68 -0.05
CA ARG A 367 5.24 -23.41 -0.36
C ARG A 367 5.08 -22.26 -1.35
N PRO A 368 5.31 -22.51 -2.66
CA PRO A 368 5.22 -21.45 -3.67
C PRO A 368 3.83 -20.78 -3.76
N ALA A 369 2.79 -21.43 -3.23
CA ALA A 369 1.44 -20.88 -3.15
C ALA A 369 1.22 -19.90 -1.96
N GLY A 370 2.23 -19.69 -1.08
CA GLY A 370 2.15 -18.84 0.09
C GLY A 370 1.62 -19.57 1.34
N LEU A 371 1.51 -18.83 2.47
CA LEU A 371 1.02 -19.36 3.74
C LEU A 371 -0.46 -19.76 3.67
N TRP A 372 -1.27 -18.96 2.99
CA TRP A 372 -2.70 -19.22 2.80
C TRP A 372 -3.07 -19.11 1.31
N PRO A 373 -2.87 -20.17 0.54
CA PRO A 373 -3.16 -20.16 -0.89
C PRO A 373 -4.67 -20.05 -1.17
N ALA A 374 -4.99 -19.51 -2.34
CA ALA A 374 -6.37 -19.52 -2.82
C ALA A 374 -6.87 -20.97 -2.91
N PRO A 375 -8.13 -21.25 -2.52
CA PRO A 375 -8.70 -22.58 -2.66
C PRO A 375 -8.66 -22.97 -4.13
N LYS A 376 -8.03 -24.11 -4.43
CA LYS A 376 -8.11 -24.71 -5.76
C LYS A 376 -9.58 -25.06 -6.02
N ASN A 377 -10.14 -24.57 -7.12
CA ASN A 377 -11.42 -25.04 -7.61
C ASN A 377 -11.24 -26.50 -8.09
N GLU A 378 -11.36 -27.44 -7.18
CA GLU A 378 -11.33 -28.88 -7.48
C GLU A 378 -12.58 -29.35 -8.25
N ASP A 379 -13.56 -28.49 -8.48
CA ASP A 379 -14.82 -28.78 -9.15
C ASP A 379 -14.81 -28.57 -10.68
N ARG A 380 -13.66 -28.50 -11.33
CA ARG A 380 -13.63 -28.72 -12.78
C ARG A 380 -13.44 -30.20 -13.02
N PRO A 381 -14.47 -30.93 -13.53
CA PRO A 381 -14.25 -32.25 -14.08
C PRO A 381 -13.16 -32.11 -15.15
N THR A 382 -12.01 -32.72 -14.92
CA THR A 382 -11.01 -32.85 -15.97
C THR A 382 -11.66 -33.69 -17.06
N ALA A 383 -12.03 -33.06 -18.17
CA ALA A 383 -12.65 -33.71 -19.33
C ALA A 383 -11.81 -34.84 -19.92
N ASP A 384 -10.60 -35.05 -19.41
CA ASP A 384 -9.63 -36.01 -19.92
C ASP A 384 -9.68 -37.40 -19.25
N THR A 385 -10.32 -37.55 -18.07
CA THR A 385 -10.40 -38.85 -17.41
C THR A 385 -11.55 -39.72 -17.86
N ASP A 386 -12.67 -39.10 -18.32
CA ASP A 386 -13.83 -39.87 -18.81
C ASP A 386 -13.69 -40.31 -20.26
N THR A 387 -12.93 -39.58 -21.08
CA THR A 387 -12.62 -39.99 -22.45
C THR A 387 -11.59 -41.14 -22.52
N ALA A 388 -10.61 -41.13 -21.60
CA ALA A 388 -9.62 -42.22 -21.53
C ALA A 388 -10.24 -43.55 -21.01
N LYS A 389 -11.19 -43.50 -20.08
CA LYS A 389 -11.91 -44.70 -19.62
C LYS A 389 -12.88 -45.27 -20.68
N LYS A 390 -13.57 -44.39 -21.42
CA LYS A 390 -14.45 -44.84 -22.50
C LYS A 390 -13.70 -45.46 -23.70
N SER A 391 -12.47 -45.00 -23.98
CA SER A 391 -11.66 -45.57 -25.07
C SER A 391 -11.06 -46.95 -24.73
N THR A 392 -10.80 -47.24 -23.46
CA THR A 392 -10.33 -48.55 -23.02
C THR A 392 -11.44 -49.60 -22.97
N ASP A 393 -12.68 -49.21 -22.69
CA ASP A 393 -13.82 -50.16 -22.68
C ASP A 393 -14.34 -50.51 -24.10
N VAL A 394 -14.04 -49.66 -25.10
CA VAL A 394 -14.41 -49.94 -26.52
C VAL A 394 -13.38 -50.80 -27.24
N VAL A 395 -12.14 -50.91 -26.73
CA VAL A 395 -11.08 -51.78 -27.31
C VAL A 395 -11.08 -53.17 -26.67
N ALA A 396 -11.82 -53.34 -25.55
CA ALA A 396 -11.93 -54.64 -24.84
C ALA A 396 -13.25 -55.39 -25.11
N ALA A 397 -14.15 -54.86 -25.97
CA ALA A 397 -15.34 -55.53 -26.49
C ALA A 397 -15.18 -55.81 -27.99
#